data_0333a42dfd213749398f110978fe1489
#
_entry.id   0333a42dfd213749398f110978fe1489
#
_cell.length_a   1.000
_cell.length_b   1.000
_cell.length_c   1.000
_cell.angle_alpha   90.00
_cell.angle_beta   90.00
_cell.angle_gamma   90.00
#
_symmetry.space_group_name_H-M   'P 1'
#
loop_
_entity.id
_entity.type
_entity.pdbx_description
1 polymer ?
#
loop_
_entity_poly.entity_id
_entity_poly.type
_entity_poly.pdbx_seq_one_letter_code
_entity_poly.pdbx_strand_id
1 'polypeptide(L)'
;MTVRWTRIVGVVAIAVSASPSPGAVSELAGSQRCAMHVPEAALRSGLSQDVVMRVMRAESGGSSRIVSAKGAMGCMQIMPATWSYLTERYQLGADPYDARMNMIGGAMYLAELAARYGWPGAFSAYNAGPGRYRRYVQGGVALPAETIAYTARLGGNAAARPMATPAPRWQEARLFMTGSRYEAATALPATPTVPGGTAEVRPRHGLFPLTGDPDGGDATGAAP
;
A
#
# COMPACT_ATOMS: atom_id res chain seq x y z
N MET A 1 -28.35 71.18 41.93
CA MET A 1 -27.36 70.09 41.72
C MET A 1 -28.10 68.76 41.83
N THR A 2 -28.45 68.20 40.72
CA THR A 2 -29.19 66.88 40.62
C THR A 2 -28.28 65.78 40.16
N VAL A 3 -27.97 64.85 41.05
CA VAL A 3 -27.11 63.66 40.75
C VAL A 3 -27.98 62.57 40.12
N ARG A 4 -27.70 62.30 38.85
CA ARG A 4 -28.31 61.13 38.10
C ARG A 4 -27.56 59.90 38.41
N TRP A 5 -28.21 58.91 39.05
CA TRP A 5 -27.69 57.54 39.23
C TRP A 5 -27.97 56.71 37.96
N THR A 6 -26.90 56.33 37.22
CA THR A 6 -26.99 55.39 36.08
C THR A 6 -26.91 54.00 36.64
N ARG A 7 -28.00 53.21 36.50
CA ARG A 7 -28.02 51.80 36.85
C ARG A 7 -27.31 50.99 35.74
N ILE A 8 -26.19 50.38 36.06
CA ILE A 8 -25.52 49.40 35.21
C ILE A 8 -26.22 48.05 35.41
N VAL A 9 -26.99 47.61 34.39
CA VAL A 9 -27.56 46.27 34.34
C VAL A 9 -26.48 45.34 33.79
N GLY A 10 -25.85 44.57 34.69
CA GLY A 10 -24.91 43.55 34.30
C GLY A 10 -25.65 42.33 33.68
N VAL A 11 -25.44 42.07 32.42
CA VAL A 11 -25.89 40.83 31.75
C VAL A 11 -24.96 39.73 32.16
N VAL A 12 -25.39 38.84 33.02
CA VAL A 12 -24.68 37.57 33.33
C VAL A 12 -24.96 36.63 32.19
N ALA A 13 -23.97 36.41 31.30
CA ALA A 13 -24.01 35.36 30.30
C ALA A 13 -23.79 34.01 30.98
N ILE A 14 -24.85 33.20 31.11
CA ILE A 14 -24.77 31.83 31.55
C ILE A 14 -24.23 31.02 30.39
N ALA A 15 -22.96 30.64 30.44
CA ALA A 15 -22.37 29.65 29.50
C ALA A 15 -22.98 28.27 29.79
N VAL A 16 -23.92 27.85 28.94
CA VAL A 16 -24.42 26.45 28.94
C VAL A 16 -23.35 25.58 28.40
N SER A 17 -22.60 24.89 29.27
CA SER A 17 -21.68 23.83 28.90
C SER A 17 -22.49 22.62 28.45
N ALA A 18 -22.63 22.42 27.14
CA ALA A 18 -23.24 21.23 26.58
C ALA A 18 -22.27 20.06 26.83
N SER A 19 -22.65 19.14 27.73
CA SER A 19 -21.94 17.87 27.89
C SER A 19 -22.12 17.04 26.61
N PRO A 20 -21.05 16.43 26.08
CA PRO A 20 -21.17 15.57 24.89
C PRO A 20 -22.05 14.35 25.22
N SER A 21 -22.93 13.98 24.29
CA SER A 21 -23.79 12.79 24.43
C SER A 21 -22.94 11.51 24.52
N PRO A 22 -23.39 10.48 25.25
CA PRO A 22 -22.63 9.22 25.41
C PRO A 22 -22.22 8.56 24.10
N GLY A 23 -23.01 8.73 23.03
CA GLY A 23 -22.68 8.26 21.68
C GLY A 23 -21.47 8.95 21.07
N ALA A 24 -21.33 10.28 21.25
CA ALA A 24 -20.19 11.03 20.73
C ALA A 24 -18.87 10.64 21.42
N VAL A 25 -18.90 10.31 22.69
CA VAL A 25 -17.72 9.84 23.44
C VAL A 25 -17.29 8.45 22.98
N SER A 26 -18.24 7.56 22.65
CA SER A 26 -17.95 6.21 22.14
C SER A 26 -17.37 6.26 20.72
N GLU A 27 -17.86 7.14 19.87
CA GLU A 27 -17.37 7.32 18.51
C GLU A 27 -15.96 7.94 18.47
N LEU A 28 -15.69 8.93 19.32
CA LEU A 28 -14.35 9.49 19.52
C LEU A 28 -13.35 8.44 20.04
N ALA A 29 -13.77 7.60 20.99
CA ALA A 29 -12.95 6.51 21.47
C ALA A 29 -12.68 5.44 20.40
N GLY A 30 -13.63 5.20 19.48
CA GLY A 30 -13.48 4.32 18.33
C GLY A 30 -12.48 4.84 17.31
N SER A 31 -12.56 6.13 16.97
CA SER A 31 -11.67 6.76 15.99
C SER A 31 -10.22 6.89 16.48
N GLN A 32 -10.02 7.02 17.77
CA GLN A 32 -8.69 7.09 18.38
C GLN A 32 -7.94 5.76 18.32
N ARG A 33 -8.65 4.61 18.30
CA ARG A 33 -8.01 3.29 18.30
C ARG A 33 -7.16 3.03 17.05
N CYS A 34 -7.60 3.48 15.89
CA CYS A 34 -6.79 3.37 14.67
C CYS A 34 -5.69 4.44 14.64
N ALA A 35 -6.02 5.68 15.01
CA ALA A 35 -5.13 6.82 14.91
C ALA A 35 -3.84 6.68 15.76
N MET A 36 -3.92 6.02 16.92
CA MET A 36 -2.76 5.80 17.80
C MET A 36 -1.68 4.93 17.13
N HIS A 37 -2.02 4.14 16.13
CA HIS A 37 -1.08 3.27 15.41
C HIS A 37 -0.49 3.90 14.14
N VAL A 38 -0.89 5.13 13.78
CA VAL A 38 -0.37 5.85 12.60
C VAL A 38 1.15 6.03 12.64
N PRO A 39 1.78 6.44 13.76
CA PRO A 39 3.23 6.62 13.78
C PRO A 39 3.99 5.33 13.49
N GLU A 40 3.56 4.20 14.08
CA GLU A 40 4.20 2.91 13.84
C GLU A 40 3.96 2.40 12.41
N ALA A 41 2.73 2.51 11.90
CA ALA A 41 2.38 2.10 10.56
C ALA A 41 3.17 2.91 9.50
N ALA A 42 3.33 4.22 9.73
CA ALA A 42 4.14 5.10 8.90
C ALA A 42 5.63 4.71 8.91
N LEU A 43 6.17 4.47 10.11
CA LEU A 43 7.57 4.05 10.26
C LEU A 43 7.85 2.74 9.52
N ARG A 44 6.98 1.73 9.68
CA ARG A 44 7.17 0.41 9.08
C ARG A 44 6.99 0.40 7.56
N SER A 45 6.11 1.25 7.04
CA SER A 45 5.82 1.34 5.61
C SER A 45 6.72 2.32 4.86
N GLY A 46 7.45 3.19 5.56
CA GLY A 46 8.22 4.29 4.97
C GLY A 46 7.34 5.43 4.42
N LEU A 47 6.04 5.43 4.71
CA LEU A 47 5.13 6.51 4.32
C LEU A 47 5.10 7.61 5.37
N SER A 48 4.69 8.83 4.97
CA SER A 48 4.45 9.89 5.95
C SER A 48 3.19 9.60 6.78
N GLN A 49 3.21 10.03 8.04
CA GLN A 49 2.04 9.89 8.94
C GLN A 49 0.79 10.57 8.36
N ASP A 50 0.97 11.69 7.66
CA ASP A 50 -0.12 12.40 7.00
C ASP A 50 -0.82 11.55 5.93
N VAL A 51 -0.06 10.85 5.09
CA VAL A 51 -0.61 9.94 4.08
C VAL A 51 -1.38 8.80 4.73
N VAL A 52 -0.79 8.13 5.74
CA VAL A 52 -1.44 7.02 6.46
C VAL A 52 -2.73 7.49 7.14
N MET A 53 -2.69 8.64 7.81
CA MET A 53 -3.84 9.24 8.48
C MET A 53 -4.97 9.58 7.50
N ARG A 54 -4.66 10.19 6.36
CA ARG A 54 -5.66 10.54 5.34
C ARG A 54 -6.35 9.31 4.77
N VAL A 55 -5.58 8.26 4.46
CA VAL A 55 -6.15 7.00 3.95
C VAL A 55 -7.02 6.35 5.02
N MET A 56 -6.55 6.19 6.25
CA MET A 56 -7.35 5.64 7.36
C MET A 56 -8.69 6.39 7.53
N ARG A 57 -8.65 7.74 7.51
CA ARG A 57 -9.86 8.54 7.62
C ARG A 57 -10.81 8.35 6.44
N ALA A 58 -10.28 8.21 5.24
CA ALA A 58 -11.09 7.96 4.04
C ALA A 58 -11.74 6.57 4.04
N GLU A 59 -11.05 5.56 4.61
CA GLU A 59 -11.50 4.17 4.62
C GLU A 59 -12.54 3.90 5.72
N SER A 60 -12.23 4.25 6.95
CA SER A 60 -13.04 3.83 8.11
C SER A 60 -13.44 4.96 9.04
N GLY A 61 -12.96 6.20 8.81
CA GLY A 61 -13.08 7.26 9.81
C GLY A 61 -12.36 6.96 11.12
N GLY A 62 -11.53 5.91 11.16
CA GLY A 62 -10.84 5.44 12.36
C GLY A 62 -11.54 4.31 13.12
N SER A 63 -12.62 3.74 12.56
CA SER A 63 -13.33 2.62 13.18
C SER A 63 -12.62 1.29 12.90
N SER A 64 -12.15 0.62 13.96
CA SER A 64 -11.37 -0.62 13.84
C SER A 64 -12.20 -1.87 13.57
N ARG A 65 -13.52 -1.84 13.78
CA ARG A 65 -14.40 -3.01 13.64
C ARG A 65 -15.42 -2.88 12.50
N ILE A 66 -15.28 -1.88 11.66
CA ILE A 66 -16.18 -1.68 10.52
C ILE A 66 -15.92 -2.72 9.43
N VAL A 67 -17.02 -3.19 8.84
CA VAL A 67 -16.99 -4.07 7.66
C VAL A 67 -17.83 -3.40 6.58
N SER A 68 -17.26 -3.21 5.39
CA SER A 68 -18.02 -2.66 4.27
C SER A 68 -18.98 -3.71 3.67
N ALA A 69 -19.95 -3.27 2.87
CA ALA A 69 -20.85 -4.17 2.14
C ALA A 69 -20.11 -5.13 1.19
N LYS A 70 -18.88 -4.77 0.78
CA LYS A 70 -18.00 -5.61 -0.05
C LYS A 70 -17.06 -6.50 0.77
N GLY A 71 -17.15 -6.46 2.11
CA GLY A 71 -16.33 -7.27 3.01
C GLY A 71 -14.95 -6.69 3.34
N ALA A 72 -14.70 -5.42 3.06
CA ALA A 72 -13.47 -4.76 3.51
C ALA A 72 -13.48 -4.56 5.02
N MET A 73 -12.35 -4.76 5.71
CA MET A 73 -12.26 -4.95 7.16
C MET A 73 -11.35 -3.92 7.83
N GLY A 74 -11.82 -3.39 8.96
CA GLY A 74 -11.01 -2.66 9.94
C GLY A 74 -10.60 -1.25 9.53
N CYS A 75 -9.58 -0.73 10.22
CA CYS A 75 -9.09 0.65 10.10
C CYS A 75 -8.77 1.09 8.68
N MET A 76 -8.11 0.23 7.92
CA MET A 76 -7.62 0.48 6.57
C MET A 76 -8.46 -0.24 5.49
N GLN A 77 -9.61 -0.81 5.87
CA GLN A 77 -10.56 -1.46 4.96
C GLN A 77 -9.90 -2.45 4.00
N ILE A 78 -9.18 -3.40 4.57
CA ILE A 78 -8.45 -4.42 3.82
C ILE A 78 -9.39 -5.54 3.40
N MET A 79 -9.41 -5.90 2.12
CA MET A 79 -10.19 -7.04 1.62
C MET A 79 -9.64 -8.37 2.13
N PRO A 80 -10.47 -9.41 2.35
CA PRO A 80 -10.03 -10.70 2.90
C PRO A 80 -8.85 -11.33 2.16
N ALA A 81 -8.88 -11.37 0.84
CA ALA A 81 -7.78 -11.92 0.04
C ALA A 81 -6.47 -11.09 0.19
N THR A 82 -6.61 -9.76 0.29
CA THR A 82 -5.47 -8.88 0.55
C THR A 82 -4.94 -9.09 1.97
N TRP A 83 -5.82 -9.28 2.97
CA TRP A 83 -5.40 -9.58 4.33
C TRP A 83 -4.57 -10.87 4.40
N SER A 84 -5.05 -11.94 3.75
CA SER A 84 -4.30 -13.21 3.69
C SER A 84 -2.91 -13.03 3.06
N TYR A 85 -2.83 -12.34 1.93
CA TYR A 85 -1.55 -12.01 1.29
C TYR A 85 -0.60 -11.23 2.21
N LEU A 86 -1.12 -10.19 2.87
CA LEU A 86 -0.32 -9.36 3.76
C LEU A 86 0.11 -10.09 5.04
N THR A 87 -0.76 -10.97 5.57
CA THR A 87 -0.45 -11.79 6.74
C THR A 87 0.66 -12.78 6.44
N GLU A 88 0.62 -13.45 5.29
CA GLU A 88 1.69 -14.34 4.86
C GLU A 88 3.02 -13.60 4.70
N ARG A 89 2.97 -12.39 4.11
CA ARG A 89 4.16 -11.61 3.78
C ARG A 89 4.76 -10.88 4.98
N TYR A 90 3.92 -10.34 5.88
CA TYR A 90 4.33 -9.44 6.96
C TYR A 90 4.02 -9.96 8.36
N GLN A 91 3.48 -11.19 8.46
CA GLN A 91 3.17 -11.86 9.73
C GLN A 91 2.23 -11.05 10.64
N LEU A 92 1.12 -10.55 10.05
CA LEU A 92 0.18 -9.66 10.76
C LEU A 92 -0.74 -10.36 11.76
N GLY A 93 -0.73 -11.70 11.82
CA GLY A 93 -1.65 -12.48 12.65
C GLY A 93 -3.00 -12.75 11.98
N ALA A 94 -3.86 -13.47 12.68
CA ALA A 94 -5.11 -13.97 12.12
C ALA A 94 -6.27 -12.97 12.19
N ASP A 95 -6.24 -12.01 13.14
CA ASP A 95 -7.35 -11.07 13.36
C ASP A 95 -7.21 -9.78 12.52
N PRO A 96 -8.03 -9.61 11.44
CA PRO A 96 -8.02 -8.40 10.64
C PRO A 96 -8.62 -7.17 11.35
N TYR A 97 -9.21 -7.36 12.53
CA TYR A 97 -9.78 -6.28 13.37
C TYR A 97 -8.84 -5.82 14.48
N ASP A 98 -7.67 -6.44 14.63
CA ASP A 98 -6.59 -5.87 15.41
C ASP A 98 -6.18 -4.53 14.80
N ALA A 99 -6.47 -3.44 15.51
CA ALA A 99 -6.29 -2.09 14.97
C ALA A 99 -4.83 -1.81 14.58
N ARG A 100 -3.87 -2.30 15.38
CA ARG A 100 -2.45 -2.12 15.13
C ARG A 100 -2.01 -2.87 13.86
N MET A 101 -2.35 -4.15 13.76
CA MET A 101 -1.94 -4.98 12.64
C MET A 101 -2.65 -4.57 11.34
N ASN A 102 -3.92 -4.16 11.44
CA ASN A 102 -4.65 -3.65 10.28
C ASN A 102 -4.05 -2.34 9.75
N MET A 103 -3.68 -1.41 10.64
CA MET A 103 -2.99 -0.16 10.26
C MET A 103 -1.64 -0.42 9.60
N ILE A 104 -0.84 -1.31 10.18
CA ILE A 104 0.46 -1.70 9.61
C ILE A 104 0.27 -2.36 8.24
N GLY A 105 -0.60 -3.36 8.14
CA GLY A 105 -0.86 -4.08 6.90
C GLY A 105 -1.35 -3.17 5.78
N GLY A 106 -2.31 -2.29 6.08
CA GLY A 106 -2.82 -1.33 5.10
C GLY A 106 -1.78 -0.31 4.65
N ALA A 107 -0.93 0.19 5.55
CA ALA A 107 0.15 1.10 5.22
C ALA A 107 1.25 0.42 4.37
N MET A 108 1.63 -0.83 4.71
CA MET A 108 2.56 -1.62 3.91
C MET A 108 2.02 -1.88 2.50
N TYR A 109 0.74 -2.23 2.39
CA TYR A 109 0.09 -2.43 1.09
C TYR A 109 0.05 -1.15 0.26
N LEU A 110 -0.27 -0.02 0.87
CA LEU A 110 -0.23 1.27 0.20
C LEU A 110 1.18 1.62 -0.29
N ALA A 111 2.21 1.31 0.49
CA ALA A 111 3.60 1.50 0.09
C ALA A 111 4.00 0.62 -1.10
N GLU A 112 3.56 -0.64 -1.14
CA GLU A 112 3.75 -1.51 -2.31
C GLU A 112 3.10 -0.93 -3.58
N LEU A 113 1.87 -0.42 -3.43
CA LEU A 113 1.16 0.23 -4.53
C LEU A 113 1.85 1.52 -4.98
N ALA A 114 2.40 2.30 -4.04
CA ALA A 114 3.14 3.52 -4.35
C ALA A 114 4.46 3.21 -5.09
N ALA A 115 5.17 2.19 -4.66
CA ALA A 115 6.36 1.72 -5.36
C ALA A 115 6.07 1.24 -6.78
N ARG A 116 4.89 0.63 -6.99
CA ARG A 116 4.49 0.07 -8.28
C ARG A 116 3.90 1.08 -9.24
N TYR A 117 3.09 2.00 -8.75
CA TYR A 117 2.25 2.88 -9.59
C TYR A 117 2.53 4.36 -9.41
N GLY A 118 3.38 4.73 -8.46
CA GLY A 118 3.62 6.12 -8.09
C GLY A 118 2.39 6.80 -7.47
N TRP A 119 2.53 8.07 -7.15
CA TRP A 119 1.42 8.92 -6.71
C TRP A 119 0.88 9.72 -7.90
N PRO A 120 -0.42 9.94 -8.04
CA PRO A 120 -1.53 9.50 -7.17
C PRO A 120 -2.04 8.08 -7.48
N GLY A 121 -1.38 7.34 -8.38
CA GLY A 121 -1.80 6.02 -8.83
C GLY A 121 -2.00 5.01 -7.70
N ALA A 122 -1.19 5.10 -6.64
CA ALA A 122 -1.32 4.25 -5.45
C ALA A 122 -2.70 4.39 -4.80
N PHE A 123 -3.22 5.60 -4.65
CA PHE A 123 -4.55 5.83 -4.09
C PHE A 123 -5.65 5.20 -4.96
N SER A 124 -5.54 5.39 -6.27
CA SER A 124 -6.49 4.79 -7.22
C SER A 124 -6.43 3.26 -7.19
N ALA A 125 -5.23 2.69 -7.12
CA ALA A 125 -5.03 1.24 -7.06
C ALA A 125 -5.48 0.66 -5.72
N TYR A 126 -5.34 1.38 -4.62
CA TYR A 126 -5.82 0.99 -3.30
C TYR A 126 -7.34 0.84 -3.30
N ASN A 127 -8.05 1.85 -3.78
CA ASN A 127 -9.52 1.88 -3.79
C ASN A 127 -10.13 0.97 -4.87
N ALA A 128 -9.66 1.04 -6.12
CA ALA A 128 -10.23 0.26 -7.23
C ALA A 128 -9.73 -1.19 -7.29
N GLY A 129 -8.65 -1.50 -6.58
CA GLY A 129 -7.88 -2.72 -6.70
C GLY A 129 -6.80 -2.63 -7.80
N PRO A 130 -5.62 -3.25 -7.58
CA PRO A 130 -4.47 -3.15 -8.48
C PRO A 130 -4.73 -3.74 -9.87
N GLY A 131 -5.56 -4.77 -9.96
CA GLY A 131 -5.95 -5.37 -11.25
C GLY A 131 -6.74 -4.40 -12.13
N ARG A 132 -7.74 -3.71 -11.55
CA ARG A 132 -8.52 -2.70 -12.28
C ARG A 132 -7.67 -1.49 -12.65
N TYR A 133 -6.85 -1.01 -11.72
CA TYR A 133 -5.97 0.12 -11.99
C TYR A 133 -4.96 -0.19 -13.10
N ARG A 134 -4.40 -1.40 -13.13
CA ARG A 134 -3.52 -1.84 -14.23
C ARG A 134 -4.21 -1.79 -15.58
N ARG A 135 -5.45 -2.33 -15.68
CA ARG A 135 -6.23 -2.26 -16.94
C ARG A 135 -6.52 -0.82 -17.35
N TYR A 136 -6.79 0.07 -16.40
CA TYR A 136 -6.97 1.50 -16.67
C TYR A 136 -5.70 2.13 -17.28
N VAL A 137 -4.55 1.90 -16.70
CA VAL A 137 -3.27 2.43 -17.19
C VAL A 137 -2.95 1.90 -18.59
N GLN A 138 -3.32 0.64 -18.86
CA GLN A 138 -3.18 0.01 -20.18
C GLN A 138 -4.23 0.49 -21.21
N GLY A 139 -5.12 1.39 -20.84
CA GLY A 139 -6.16 1.94 -21.73
C GLY A 139 -7.40 1.07 -21.89
N GLY A 140 -7.53 -0.05 -21.12
CA GLY A 140 -8.61 -1.02 -21.30
C GLY A 140 -9.95 -0.65 -20.63
N VAL A 141 -9.94 0.05 -19.50
CA VAL A 141 -11.15 0.39 -18.74
C VAL A 141 -11.01 1.73 -18.03
N ALA A 142 -12.13 2.46 -17.87
CA ALA A 142 -12.16 3.67 -17.05
C ALA A 142 -12.14 3.33 -15.56
N LEU A 143 -11.63 4.26 -14.74
CA LEU A 143 -11.78 4.18 -13.30
C LEU A 143 -13.23 4.50 -12.90
N PRO A 144 -13.76 3.85 -11.86
CA PRO A 144 -15.05 4.24 -11.29
C PRO A 144 -15.04 5.70 -10.80
N ALA A 145 -16.17 6.39 -10.90
CA ALA A 145 -16.32 7.75 -10.38
C ALA A 145 -15.97 7.83 -8.88
N GLU A 146 -16.33 6.80 -8.11
CA GLU A 146 -15.94 6.65 -6.70
C GLU A 146 -14.43 6.71 -6.50
N THR A 147 -13.67 5.97 -7.32
CA THR A 147 -12.20 5.95 -7.24
C THR A 147 -11.59 7.29 -7.61
N ILE A 148 -12.15 7.99 -8.60
CA ILE A 148 -11.72 9.33 -8.99
C ILE A 148 -11.93 10.30 -7.82
N ALA A 149 -13.13 10.30 -7.22
CA ALA A 149 -13.45 11.14 -6.07
C ALA A 149 -12.58 10.80 -4.84
N TYR A 150 -12.33 9.51 -4.58
CA TYR A 150 -11.46 9.05 -3.51
C TYR A 150 -10.03 9.60 -3.67
N THR A 151 -9.46 9.45 -4.86
CA THR A 151 -8.11 9.93 -5.15
C THR A 151 -8.01 11.45 -5.02
N ALA A 152 -9.00 12.19 -5.49
CA ALA A 152 -9.06 13.65 -5.37
C ALA A 152 -9.09 14.10 -3.90
N ARG A 153 -9.88 13.43 -3.04
CA ARG A 153 -9.93 13.72 -1.58
C ARG A 153 -8.58 13.51 -0.89
N LEU A 154 -7.78 12.56 -1.38
CA LEU A 154 -6.45 12.29 -0.83
C LEU A 154 -5.36 13.21 -1.40
N GLY A 155 -5.73 14.28 -2.11
CA GLY A 155 -4.80 15.27 -2.66
C GLY A 155 -4.13 14.81 -3.96
N GLY A 156 -4.74 13.88 -4.68
CA GLY A 156 -4.29 13.40 -5.97
C GLY A 156 -5.23 13.76 -7.12
N ASN A 157 -4.72 13.77 -8.34
CA ASN A 157 -5.53 13.83 -9.54
C ASN A 157 -5.59 12.42 -10.18
N ALA A 158 -6.69 11.71 -9.99
CA ALA A 158 -6.87 10.35 -10.50
C ALA A 158 -6.92 10.29 -12.03
N ALA A 159 -7.24 11.39 -12.70
CA ALA A 159 -7.24 11.50 -14.15
C ALA A 159 -5.81 11.68 -14.72
N ALA A 160 -4.85 12.08 -13.91
CA ALA A 160 -3.46 12.09 -14.29
C ALA A 160 -3.00 10.64 -14.45
N ARG A 161 -2.92 10.15 -15.68
CA ARG A 161 -2.21 8.90 -15.96
C ARG A 161 -0.79 9.06 -15.42
N PRO A 162 -0.26 8.08 -14.68
CA PRO A 162 1.16 8.08 -14.40
C PRO A 162 1.84 8.19 -15.76
N MET A 163 2.66 9.21 -15.96
CA MET A 163 3.64 9.14 -17.02
C MET A 163 4.41 7.86 -16.70
N ALA A 164 4.31 6.89 -17.62
CA ALA A 164 5.14 5.70 -17.52
C ALA A 164 6.57 6.23 -17.37
N THR A 165 7.11 6.10 -16.16
CA THR A 165 8.54 6.28 -15.98
C THR A 165 9.12 5.25 -16.92
N PRO A 166 9.88 5.62 -17.96
CA PRO A 166 10.48 4.65 -18.83
C PRO A 166 11.18 3.66 -17.90
N ALA A 167 10.85 2.38 -18.02
CA ALA A 167 11.57 1.36 -17.28
C ALA A 167 13.05 1.67 -17.50
N PRO A 168 13.87 1.78 -16.45
CA PRO A 168 15.28 2.07 -16.62
C PRO A 168 15.79 1.07 -17.64
N ARG A 169 16.21 1.57 -18.79
CA ARG A 169 16.77 0.70 -19.82
C ARG A 169 18.03 0.15 -19.21
N TRP A 170 17.99 -1.10 -18.77
CA TRP A 170 19.15 -1.78 -18.20
C TRP A 170 20.38 -1.69 -19.11
N GLN A 171 20.14 -1.48 -20.41
CA GLN A 171 21.16 -1.22 -21.42
C GLN A 171 21.86 0.16 -21.25
N GLU A 172 21.20 1.12 -20.60
CA GLU A 172 21.75 2.46 -20.32
C GLU A 172 22.35 2.55 -18.92
N ALA A 173 22.11 1.54 -18.07
CA ALA A 173 22.81 1.43 -16.82
C ALA A 173 24.29 1.14 -17.11
N ARG A 174 25.14 2.11 -16.85
CA ARG A 174 26.62 1.98 -16.99
C ARG A 174 27.23 0.94 -16.02
N LEU A 175 26.46 -0.03 -15.57
CA LEU A 175 26.91 -1.17 -14.78
C LEU A 175 27.78 -2.14 -15.59
N PHE A 176 27.65 -2.11 -16.90
CA PHE A 176 28.60 -2.76 -17.78
C PHE A 176 29.52 -1.68 -18.35
N MET A 177 30.49 -1.27 -17.58
CA MET A 177 31.64 -0.58 -18.13
C MET A 177 32.25 -1.56 -19.14
N THR A 178 31.98 -1.34 -20.41
CA THR A 178 32.81 -1.88 -21.48
C THR A 178 34.22 -1.37 -21.22
N GLY A 179 35.00 -2.16 -20.48
CA GLY A 179 36.38 -1.90 -20.24
C GLY A 179 37.11 -1.82 -21.55
N SER A 180 37.32 -0.61 -21.99
CA SER A 180 38.28 -0.28 -22.99
C SER A 180 39.66 -0.33 -22.35
N ARG A 181 40.54 -1.09 -22.97
CA ARG A 181 41.96 -1.21 -22.73
C ARG A 181 42.39 -2.17 -21.64
N TYR A 182 42.31 -3.46 -21.98
CA TYR A 182 43.38 -4.36 -21.54
C TYR A 182 44.51 -4.22 -22.57
N GLU A 183 45.45 -3.35 -22.25
CA GLU A 183 46.70 -3.26 -22.97
C GLU A 183 47.49 -4.51 -22.65
N ALA A 184 47.82 -5.25 -23.69
CA ALA A 184 48.55 -6.49 -23.64
C ALA A 184 49.90 -6.32 -22.94
N ALA A 185 50.03 -6.81 -21.72
CA ALA A 185 51.31 -7.10 -21.13
C ALA A 185 51.64 -8.56 -21.45
N THR A 186 52.51 -8.69 -22.42
CA THR A 186 53.26 -9.89 -22.80
C THR A 186 53.96 -10.49 -21.61
N ALA A 187 53.68 -11.75 -21.30
CA ALA A 187 54.61 -12.81 -20.92
C ALA A 187 53.87 -13.93 -20.19
N LEU A 188 53.71 -15.03 -20.85
CA LEU A 188 53.35 -16.32 -20.24
C LEU A 188 54.56 -16.92 -19.57
N PRO A 189 54.48 -17.44 -18.37
CA PRO A 189 55.28 -18.57 -17.96
C PRO A 189 54.47 -19.86 -18.05
N ALA A 190 55.21 -20.90 -18.41
CA ALA A 190 54.81 -22.23 -18.78
C ALA A 190 53.88 -22.94 -17.76
N THR A 191 52.97 -23.71 -18.32
CA THR A 191 52.12 -24.74 -17.70
C THR A 191 52.87 -25.78 -16.89
N PRO A 192 52.35 -26.21 -15.73
CA PRO A 192 52.57 -27.55 -15.23
C PRO A 192 51.43 -28.44 -15.64
N THR A 193 51.78 -29.54 -16.34
CA THR A 193 50.95 -30.69 -16.66
C THR A 193 50.54 -31.43 -15.39
N VAL A 194 49.25 -31.65 -15.17
CA VAL A 194 48.72 -32.59 -14.17
C VAL A 194 47.93 -33.69 -14.88
N PRO A 195 48.21 -34.97 -14.60
CA PRO A 195 47.55 -36.05 -15.30
C PRO A 195 46.19 -36.44 -14.73
N GLY A 196 45.30 -36.76 -15.62
CA GLY A 196 44.21 -37.70 -15.56
C GLY A 196 43.33 -37.79 -14.32
N GLY A 197 42.08 -37.34 -14.46
CA GLY A 197 40.99 -37.70 -13.57
C GLY A 197 39.68 -37.26 -14.21
N THR A 198 39.02 -38.16 -14.93
CA THR A 198 37.66 -37.99 -15.45
C THR A 198 36.68 -37.99 -14.28
N ALA A 199 36.25 -36.84 -13.82
CA ALA A 199 35.10 -36.72 -12.95
C ALA A 199 33.95 -36.09 -13.74
N GLU A 200 32.97 -36.89 -14.01
CA GLU A 200 31.70 -36.54 -14.63
C GLU A 200 30.93 -35.58 -13.71
N VAL A 201 30.90 -34.30 -14.05
CA VAL A 201 30.13 -33.31 -13.34
C VAL A 201 28.69 -33.33 -13.86
N ARG A 202 27.80 -33.97 -13.08
CA ARG A 202 26.36 -33.87 -13.29
C ARG A 202 25.89 -32.44 -12.96
N PRO A 203 25.15 -31.78 -13.88
CA PRO A 203 24.57 -30.48 -13.57
C PRO A 203 23.45 -30.63 -12.53
N ARG A 204 23.58 -29.94 -11.41
CA ARG A 204 22.51 -29.83 -10.44
C ARG A 204 21.44 -28.89 -11.00
N HIS A 205 20.24 -29.43 -11.11
CA HIS A 205 19.05 -28.77 -11.60
C HIS A 205 18.77 -27.46 -10.85
N GLY A 206 18.29 -26.49 -11.64
CA GLY A 206 18.07 -25.12 -11.28
C GLY A 206 17.09 -24.87 -10.13
N LEU A 207 17.34 -23.79 -9.45
CA LEU A 207 16.65 -23.28 -8.28
C LEU A 207 15.44 -22.38 -8.63
N PHE A 208 14.88 -22.48 -9.84
CA PHE A 208 13.67 -21.76 -10.21
C PHE A 208 12.73 -22.65 -11.02
N PRO A 209 11.55 -23.02 -10.48
CA PRO A 209 10.49 -23.52 -11.32
C PRO A 209 9.81 -22.33 -12.03
N LEU A 210 10.18 -22.09 -13.28
CA LEU A 210 9.35 -21.36 -14.21
C LEU A 210 8.41 -22.39 -14.85
N THR A 211 7.12 -22.24 -14.62
CA THR A 211 5.98 -22.51 -15.49
C THR A 211 4.78 -23.00 -14.68
N GLY A 212 3.83 -22.13 -14.48
CA GLY A 212 2.44 -22.47 -14.32
C GLY A 212 1.73 -21.96 -15.56
N ASP A 213 1.44 -22.87 -16.46
CA ASP A 213 0.66 -22.66 -17.66
C ASP A 213 -0.81 -22.45 -17.27
N PRO A 214 -1.53 -21.43 -17.74
CA PRO A 214 -2.93 -21.19 -17.41
C PRO A 214 -3.90 -21.64 -18.51
N ASP A 215 -3.63 -22.76 -19.19
CA ASP A 215 -4.59 -23.35 -20.13
C ASP A 215 -4.82 -24.83 -19.79
N GLY A 216 -5.77 -25.08 -18.91
CA GLY A 216 -6.34 -26.39 -18.61
C GLY A 216 -7.82 -26.39 -19.00
N GLY A 217 -8.07 -26.81 -20.22
CA GLY A 217 -9.38 -26.93 -20.83
C GLY A 217 -10.32 -27.90 -20.13
N ASP A 218 -11.55 -27.60 -20.33
CA ASP A 218 -12.77 -28.40 -20.46
C ASP A 218 -12.59 -29.93 -20.40
N ALA A 219 -13.30 -30.56 -19.45
CA ALA A 219 -13.66 -31.97 -19.51
C ALA A 219 -15.07 -32.15 -18.96
N THR A 220 -16.03 -32.13 -19.86
CA THR A 220 -17.33 -32.80 -19.78
C THR A 220 -17.17 -34.27 -19.38
N GLY A 221 -17.88 -34.72 -18.36
CA GLY A 221 -17.98 -36.11 -17.95
C GLY A 221 -19.31 -36.39 -17.25
N ALA A 222 -20.24 -36.98 -17.98
CA ALA A 222 -21.57 -37.40 -17.62
C ALA A 222 -21.65 -38.36 -16.42
N ALA A 223 -22.81 -38.30 -15.79
CA ALA A 223 -23.32 -39.20 -14.77
C ALA A 223 -23.44 -40.69 -15.24
N PRO A 224 -23.79 -41.66 -14.37
CA PRO A 224 -25.15 -41.90 -13.95
C PRO A 224 -25.44 -41.68 -12.47
#